data_1fc493a92bb75a28e9ad80924f8818e5
#
_entry.id   1fc493a92bb75a28e9ad80924f8818e5
#
_cell.length_a   1.000
_cell.length_b   1.000
_cell.length_c   1.000
_cell.angle_alpha   90.00
_cell.angle_beta   90.00
_cell.angle_gamma   90.00
#
_symmetry.space_group_name_H-M   'P 1'
#
loop_
_entity.id
_entity.type
_entity.pdbx_description
1 polymer ?
#
loop_
_entity_poly.entity_id
_entity_poly.type
_entity_poly.pdbx_seq_one_letter_code
_entity_poly.pdbx_strand_id
1 'polypeptide(L)'
;MRSSVYIGMTITARNLDGYGAPAIEWDRVREVLDGQLTQAPGTVPRKREVPPGPDRHTTWLTTVNHDGSPHVMPVGVMRHGGHWYFTSGPATRKSRNLARDPRCVVSVATLPFDLVIEGTVQRVTEGDELRSVAQVFVDNGWPAEVDGDALTAEYSAPSAGPPPWYVYRVEPSTLFALGTSEPYGATKFDVT
;
A
#
# COMPACT_ATOMS: atom_id res chain seq x y z
N MET A 1 -13.68 2.81 23.51
CA MET A 1 -12.55 2.98 22.60
C MET A 1 -11.45 2.02 23.06
N ARG A 2 -11.04 1.08 22.24
CA ARG A 2 -9.88 0.21 22.54
C ARG A 2 -8.67 0.82 21.84
N SER A 3 -7.54 0.88 22.51
CA SER A 3 -6.28 1.37 21.97
C SER A 3 -5.28 0.21 21.94
N SER A 4 -4.56 0.06 20.84
CA SER A 4 -3.47 -0.89 20.67
C SER A 4 -2.23 -0.19 20.09
N VAL A 5 -1.07 -0.80 20.21
CA VAL A 5 0.19 -0.25 19.68
C VAL A 5 0.64 -1.08 18.49
N TYR A 6 1.02 -0.42 17.40
CA TYR A 6 1.53 -1.05 16.18
C TYR A 6 2.70 -0.22 15.65
N ILE A 7 3.90 -0.83 15.64
CA ILE A 7 5.14 -0.18 15.19
C ILE A 7 5.40 1.17 15.90
N GLY A 8 5.15 1.22 17.22
CA GLY A 8 5.31 2.45 17.99
C GLY A 8 4.19 3.48 17.82
N MET A 9 3.20 3.20 16.97
CA MET A 9 2.02 4.06 16.75
C MET A 9 0.86 3.59 17.62
N THR A 10 0.07 4.53 18.13
CA THR A 10 -1.17 4.24 18.85
C THR A 10 -2.32 4.09 17.86
N ILE A 11 -3.05 2.99 17.97
CA ILE A 11 -4.21 2.70 17.11
C ILE A 11 -5.48 2.85 17.95
N THR A 12 -6.39 3.70 17.52
CA THR A 12 -7.70 3.88 18.14
C THR A 12 -8.81 3.49 17.18
N ALA A 13 -9.63 2.51 17.55
CA ALA A 13 -10.70 1.97 16.72
C ALA A 13 -12.05 2.64 17.01
N ARG A 14 -12.80 2.91 15.93
CA ARG A 14 -14.19 3.38 15.96
C ARG A 14 -15.06 2.51 15.05
N ASN A 15 -16.11 1.91 15.60
CA ASN A 15 -17.10 1.20 14.79
C ASN A 15 -17.88 2.18 13.91
N LEU A 16 -17.96 1.88 12.63
CA LEU A 16 -18.73 2.64 11.63
C LEU A 16 -19.99 1.89 11.19
N ASP A 17 -20.16 0.64 11.64
CA ASP A 17 -21.29 -0.18 11.25
C ASP A 17 -22.60 0.38 11.82
N GLY A 18 -23.62 0.49 10.96
CA GLY A 18 -24.95 1.00 11.31
C GLY A 18 -26.01 -0.10 11.48
N TYR A 19 -25.64 -1.37 11.34
CA TYR A 19 -26.57 -2.52 11.33
C TYR A 19 -26.37 -3.48 12.50
N GLY A 20 -25.47 -3.13 13.43
CA GLY A 20 -25.24 -3.91 14.67
C GLY A 20 -24.10 -4.92 14.57
N ALA A 21 -23.33 -4.95 13.49
CA ALA A 21 -22.09 -5.73 13.44
C ALA A 21 -21.07 -5.18 14.44
N PRO A 22 -20.26 -6.06 15.10
CA PRO A 22 -19.23 -5.62 16.01
C PRO A 22 -18.11 -4.85 15.26
N ALA A 23 -17.38 -4.00 15.98
CA ALA A 23 -16.16 -3.42 15.45
C ALA A 23 -15.19 -4.53 15.03
N ILE A 24 -14.53 -4.33 13.90
CA ILE A 24 -13.45 -5.22 13.46
C ILE A 24 -12.28 -5.04 14.43
N GLU A 25 -11.80 -6.13 15.01
CA GLU A 25 -10.67 -6.10 15.92
C GLU A 25 -9.37 -5.79 15.16
N TRP A 26 -8.54 -4.92 15.73
CA TRP A 26 -7.28 -4.50 15.10
C TRP A 26 -6.37 -5.69 14.73
N ASP A 27 -6.27 -6.70 15.58
CA ASP A 27 -5.41 -7.86 15.33
C ASP A 27 -5.77 -8.60 14.03
N ARG A 28 -7.03 -8.68 13.67
CA ARG A 28 -7.47 -9.26 12.38
C ARG A 28 -7.02 -8.44 11.18
N VAL A 29 -7.08 -7.11 11.30
CA VAL A 29 -6.59 -6.19 10.25
C VAL A 29 -5.06 -6.26 10.16
N ARG A 30 -4.39 -6.29 11.31
CA ARG A 30 -2.95 -6.40 11.41
C ARG A 30 -2.42 -7.67 10.74
N GLU A 31 -3.06 -8.81 10.91
CA GLU A 31 -2.67 -10.07 10.25
C GLU A 31 -2.64 -9.93 8.72
N VAL A 32 -3.62 -9.23 8.13
CA VAL A 32 -3.64 -8.94 6.70
C VAL A 32 -2.56 -7.93 6.31
N LEU A 33 -2.36 -6.89 7.12
CA LEU A 33 -1.34 -5.87 6.88
C LEU A 33 0.08 -6.40 7.09
N ASP A 34 0.29 -7.36 7.99
CA ASP A 34 1.59 -8.00 8.26
C ASP A 34 1.97 -9.02 7.18
N GLY A 35 0.98 -9.55 6.47
CA GLY A 35 1.17 -10.33 5.27
C GLY A 35 1.48 -9.46 4.05
N GLN A 36 1.60 -10.09 2.89
CA GLN A 36 1.55 -9.35 1.63
C GLN A 36 0.11 -8.91 1.38
N LEU A 37 -0.08 -7.64 0.97
CA LEU A 37 -1.38 -7.11 0.57
C LEU A 37 -1.82 -7.76 -0.74
N THR A 38 -2.21 -9.02 -0.66
CA THR A 38 -2.64 -9.82 -1.81
C THR A 38 -4.08 -9.47 -2.15
N GLN A 39 -4.30 -9.01 -3.36
CA GLN A 39 -5.63 -8.74 -3.87
C GLN A 39 -6.45 -10.03 -3.93
N ALA A 40 -7.72 -9.97 -3.50
CA ALA A 40 -8.65 -11.08 -3.67
C ALA A 40 -8.67 -11.58 -5.13
N PRO A 41 -8.71 -12.89 -5.39
CA PRO A 41 -8.83 -13.42 -6.73
C PRO A 41 -10.05 -12.83 -7.43
N GLY A 42 -9.85 -12.29 -8.62
CA GLY A 42 -10.97 -11.80 -9.42
C GLY A 42 -11.92 -12.95 -9.78
N THR A 43 -13.22 -12.73 -9.65
CA THR A 43 -14.28 -13.70 -9.99
C THR A 43 -14.48 -13.87 -11.51
N VAL A 44 -13.76 -13.12 -12.33
CA VAL A 44 -13.90 -13.22 -13.80
C VAL A 44 -13.19 -14.47 -14.29
N PRO A 45 -13.89 -15.41 -14.93
CA PRO A 45 -13.27 -16.60 -15.53
C PRO A 45 -12.21 -16.17 -16.53
N ARG A 46 -10.96 -16.58 -16.35
CA ARG A 46 -9.90 -16.33 -17.33
C ARG A 46 -10.17 -17.20 -18.56
N LYS A 47 -10.38 -16.59 -19.73
CA LYS A 47 -10.57 -17.28 -21.02
C LYS A 47 -9.32 -18.01 -21.54
N ARG A 48 -8.22 -17.99 -20.82
CA ARG A 48 -6.96 -18.68 -21.14
C ARG A 48 -6.48 -19.45 -19.92
N GLU A 49 -6.09 -20.69 -20.10
CA GLU A 49 -5.25 -21.43 -19.18
C GLU A 49 -3.87 -20.75 -19.11
N VAL A 50 -3.79 -19.69 -18.34
CA VAL A 50 -2.51 -19.14 -17.89
C VAL A 50 -2.17 -19.93 -16.63
N PRO A 51 -0.96 -20.53 -16.53
CA PRO A 51 -0.54 -21.15 -15.27
C PRO A 51 -0.83 -20.19 -14.11
N PRO A 52 -1.25 -20.71 -12.95
CA PRO A 52 -1.44 -19.86 -11.78
C PRO A 52 -0.12 -19.15 -11.51
N GLY A 53 -0.03 -17.88 -11.95
CA GLY A 53 1.03 -17.00 -11.54
C GLY A 53 0.84 -16.62 -10.06
N PRO A 54 1.85 -16.06 -9.41
CA PRO A 54 1.69 -15.51 -8.07
C PRO A 54 0.49 -14.56 -8.06
N ASP A 55 -0.23 -14.53 -6.96
CA ASP A 55 -1.38 -13.65 -6.77
C ASP A 55 -0.99 -12.19 -7.08
N ARG A 56 -1.90 -11.46 -7.70
CA ARG A 56 -1.62 -10.05 -8.04
C ARG A 56 -1.51 -9.25 -6.75
N HIS A 57 -0.37 -8.60 -6.57
CA HIS A 57 -0.14 -7.63 -5.49
C HIS A 57 -0.41 -6.21 -6.02
N THR A 58 -1.64 -5.95 -6.43
CA THR A 58 -2.02 -4.64 -6.96
C THR A 58 -2.76 -3.87 -5.89
N THR A 59 -2.17 -2.76 -5.50
CA THR A 59 -2.81 -1.73 -4.70
C THR A 59 -3.08 -0.51 -5.57
N TRP A 60 -4.03 0.32 -5.15
CA TRP A 60 -4.38 1.56 -5.84
C TRP A 60 -3.87 2.74 -5.03
N LEU A 61 -2.96 3.50 -5.62
CA LEU A 61 -2.44 4.74 -5.04
C LEU A 61 -3.22 5.93 -5.58
N THR A 62 -3.81 6.70 -4.69
CA THR A 62 -4.42 7.99 -4.99
C THR A 62 -3.48 9.12 -4.56
N THR A 63 -3.28 10.09 -5.44
CA THR A 63 -2.52 11.31 -5.18
C THR A 63 -3.32 12.53 -5.65
N VAL A 64 -2.96 13.74 -5.23
CA VAL A 64 -3.70 14.96 -5.55
C VAL A 64 -3.02 15.71 -6.70
N ASN A 65 -3.74 15.95 -7.80
CA ASN A 65 -3.28 16.77 -8.91
C ASN A 65 -3.15 18.26 -8.50
N HIS A 66 -2.47 19.05 -9.33
CA HIS A 66 -2.27 20.49 -9.08
C HIS A 66 -3.62 21.26 -8.95
N ASP A 67 -4.62 20.84 -9.66
CA ASP A 67 -5.98 21.40 -9.63
C ASP A 67 -6.85 20.86 -8.47
N GLY A 68 -6.29 20.04 -7.59
CA GLY A 68 -7.00 19.41 -6.49
C GLY A 68 -7.76 18.13 -6.87
N SER A 69 -7.85 17.78 -8.15
CA SER A 69 -8.52 16.54 -8.57
C SER A 69 -7.72 15.30 -8.16
N PRO A 70 -8.37 14.16 -7.85
CA PRO A 70 -7.69 12.92 -7.53
C PRO A 70 -7.03 12.30 -8.79
N HIS A 71 -5.87 11.67 -8.58
CA HIS A 71 -5.18 10.87 -9.58
C HIS A 71 -4.91 9.48 -9.01
N VAL A 72 -5.52 8.47 -9.60
CA VAL A 72 -5.46 7.08 -9.12
C VAL A 72 -4.67 6.22 -10.10
N MET A 73 -3.68 5.48 -9.59
CA MET A 73 -2.88 4.54 -10.39
C MET A 73 -2.58 3.27 -9.61
N PRO A 74 -2.54 2.10 -10.29
CA PRO A 74 -2.07 0.88 -9.66
C PRO A 74 -0.57 0.97 -9.37
N VAL A 75 -0.16 0.47 -8.21
CA VAL A 75 1.24 0.35 -7.79
C VAL A 75 1.43 -0.97 -7.04
N GLY A 76 2.64 -1.53 -7.11
CA GLY A 76 3.05 -2.59 -6.20
C GLY A 76 3.50 -1.95 -4.88
N VAL A 77 2.87 -2.34 -3.79
CA VAL A 77 3.26 -1.91 -2.44
C VAL A 77 3.87 -3.09 -1.73
N MET A 78 5.09 -2.92 -1.22
CA MET A 78 5.82 -3.91 -0.44
C MET A 78 5.87 -3.49 1.01
N ARG A 79 5.86 -4.48 1.90
CA ARG A 79 5.96 -4.25 3.33
C ARG A 79 7.35 -4.60 3.83
N HIS A 80 7.94 -3.70 4.62
CA HIS A 80 9.21 -3.91 5.30
C HIS A 80 9.27 -3.11 6.60
N GLY A 81 9.80 -3.72 7.68
CA GLY A 81 9.98 -3.04 8.97
C GLY A 81 8.69 -2.41 9.53
N GLY A 82 7.53 -2.93 9.11
CA GLY A 82 6.24 -2.40 9.51
C GLY A 82 5.69 -1.26 8.64
N HIS A 83 6.45 -0.74 7.73
CA HIS A 83 6.03 0.31 6.79
C HIS A 83 5.67 -0.27 5.42
N TRP A 84 4.99 0.51 4.61
CA TRP A 84 4.65 0.18 3.22
C TRP A 84 5.45 1.04 2.28
N TYR A 85 6.00 0.42 1.25
CA TYR A 85 6.88 1.07 0.28
C TYR A 85 6.39 0.81 -1.13
N PHE A 86 6.53 1.82 -1.98
CA PHE A 86 6.33 1.68 -3.41
C PHE A 86 7.37 2.49 -4.18
N THR A 87 7.53 2.18 -5.46
CA THR A 87 8.45 2.91 -6.34
C THR A 87 7.72 3.70 -7.40
N SER A 88 8.34 4.78 -7.84
CA SER A 88 7.83 5.60 -8.94
C SER A 88 8.93 6.42 -9.61
N GLY A 89 8.93 6.43 -10.94
CA GLY A 89 9.84 7.28 -11.70
C GLY A 89 9.58 8.79 -11.45
N PRO A 90 10.62 9.61 -11.35
CA PRO A 90 10.51 11.04 -11.01
C PRO A 90 9.63 11.85 -11.98
N ALA A 91 9.63 11.47 -13.24
CA ALA A 91 8.85 12.16 -14.28
C ALA A 91 7.37 11.74 -14.33
N THR A 92 6.94 10.77 -13.52
CA THR A 92 5.54 10.34 -13.49
C THR A 92 4.65 11.39 -12.83
N ARG A 93 3.34 11.39 -13.18
CA ARG A 93 2.38 12.31 -12.58
C ARG A 93 2.30 12.14 -11.06
N LYS A 94 2.25 10.88 -10.58
CA LYS A 94 2.18 10.58 -9.15
C LYS A 94 3.41 11.11 -8.39
N SER A 95 4.63 10.96 -8.93
CA SER A 95 5.83 11.50 -8.28
C SER A 95 5.82 13.04 -8.22
N ARG A 96 5.39 13.71 -9.29
CA ARG A 96 5.24 15.18 -9.29
C ARG A 96 4.16 15.64 -8.32
N ASN A 97 3.07 14.90 -8.22
CA ASN A 97 2.01 15.16 -7.25
C ASN A 97 2.56 15.08 -5.82
N LEU A 98 3.22 13.97 -5.48
CA LEU A 98 3.76 13.69 -4.14
C LEU A 98 4.89 14.66 -3.73
N ALA A 99 5.67 15.14 -4.69
CA ALA A 99 6.69 16.18 -4.42
C ALA A 99 6.06 17.51 -4.00
N ARG A 100 4.86 17.83 -4.46
CA ARG A 100 4.11 19.04 -4.12
C ARG A 100 3.21 18.85 -2.91
N ASP A 101 2.52 17.74 -2.85
CA ASP A 101 1.54 17.39 -1.83
C ASP A 101 1.73 15.92 -1.44
N PRO A 102 2.32 15.64 -0.27
CA PRO A 102 2.66 14.29 0.12
C PRO A 102 1.44 13.43 0.52
N ARG A 103 0.25 14.01 0.59
CA ARG A 103 -0.97 13.27 0.95
C ARG A 103 -1.27 12.20 -0.08
N CYS A 104 -1.62 11.02 0.42
CA CYS A 104 -1.98 9.89 -0.42
C CYS A 104 -3.03 9.00 0.23
N VAL A 105 -3.65 8.17 -0.60
CA VAL A 105 -4.45 7.04 -0.15
C VAL A 105 -3.94 5.79 -0.87
N VAL A 106 -3.72 4.72 -0.12
CA VAL A 106 -3.46 3.38 -0.65
C VAL A 106 -4.68 2.53 -0.35
N SER A 107 -5.24 1.87 -1.35
CA SER A 107 -6.38 0.98 -1.18
C SER A 107 -6.17 -0.37 -1.84
N VAL A 108 -6.72 -1.41 -1.23
CA VAL A 108 -6.62 -2.80 -1.72
C VAL A 108 -7.82 -3.61 -1.26
N ALA A 109 -8.37 -4.43 -2.16
CA ALA A 109 -9.34 -5.46 -1.83
C ALA A 109 -8.58 -6.75 -1.45
N THR A 110 -8.72 -7.19 -0.21
CA THR A 110 -8.22 -8.47 0.29
C THR A 110 -9.37 -9.46 0.50
N LEU A 111 -9.09 -10.73 0.80
CA LEU A 111 -10.16 -11.69 1.06
C LEU A 111 -11.06 -11.28 2.23
N PRO A 112 -10.51 -10.91 3.42
CA PRO A 112 -11.37 -10.60 4.56
C PRO A 112 -11.82 -9.14 4.63
N PHE A 113 -11.13 -8.22 3.95
CA PHE A 113 -11.40 -6.78 4.07
C PHE A 113 -11.13 -6.02 2.78
N ASP A 114 -11.94 -5.01 2.50
CA ASP A 114 -11.52 -3.86 1.71
C ASP A 114 -10.78 -2.89 2.64
N LEU A 115 -9.52 -2.59 2.32
CA LEU A 115 -8.65 -1.74 3.13
C LEU A 115 -8.38 -0.43 2.43
N VAL A 116 -8.46 0.67 3.19
CA VAL A 116 -8.09 2.02 2.75
C VAL A 116 -7.13 2.60 3.79
N ILE A 117 -5.98 3.06 3.36
CA ILE A 117 -4.91 3.64 4.18
C ILE A 117 -4.72 5.08 3.72
N GLU A 118 -5.13 6.02 4.54
CA GLU A 118 -4.91 7.46 4.32
C GLU A 118 -3.66 7.91 5.08
N GLY A 119 -2.90 8.81 4.50
CA GLY A 119 -1.70 9.33 5.13
C GLY A 119 -0.89 10.22 4.20
N THR A 120 0.40 10.26 4.48
CA THR A 120 1.39 10.96 3.66
C THR A 120 2.48 10.01 3.22
N VAL A 121 3.30 10.44 2.28
CA VAL A 121 4.50 9.71 1.92
C VAL A 121 5.76 10.49 2.26
N GLN A 122 6.81 9.75 2.54
CA GLN A 122 8.18 10.26 2.66
C GLN A 122 9.04 9.60 1.57
N ARG A 123 9.81 10.40 0.82
CA ARG A 123 10.82 9.85 -0.08
C ARG A 123 11.97 9.28 0.76
N VAL A 124 12.31 8.02 0.52
CA VAL A 124 13.43 7.34 1.17
C VAL A 124 14.71 7.67 0.40
N THR A 125 15.69 8.22 1.11
CA THR A 125 17.02 8.58 0.57
C THR A 125 18.16 7.97 1.40
N GLU A 126 17.86 7.47 2.60
CA GLU A 126 18.82 6.83 3.49
C GLU A 126 19.31 5.51 2.90
N GLY A 127 20.63 5.37 2.73
CA GLY A 127 21.24 4.25 2.02
C GLY A 127 20.96 2.88 2.67
N ASP A 128 20.90 2.79 4.00
CA ASP A 128 20.58 1.53 4.69
C ASP A 128 19.13 1.11 4.49
N GLU A 129 18.21 2.06 4.59
CA GLU A 129 16.79 1.82 4.33
C GLU A 129 16.57 1.46 2.86
N LEU A 130 17.20 2.17 1.91
CA LEU A 130 17.12 1.86 0.48
C LEU A 130 17.61 0.43 0.18
N ARG A 131 18.75 0.02 0.76
CA ARG A 131 19.27 -1.35 0.58
C ARG A 131 18.32 -2.40 1.11
N SER A 132 17.76 -2.16 2.29
CA SER A 132 16.81 -3.09 2.92
C SER A 132 15.53 -3.22 2.10
N VAL A 133 15.01 -2.11 1.60
CA VAL A 133 13.79 -2.08 0.75
C VAL A 133 14.08 -2.69 -0.63
N ALA A 134 15.25 -2.43 -1.24
CA ALA A 134 15.65 -3.07 -2.50
C ALA A 134 15.64 -4.59 -2.36
N GLN A 135 16.18 -5.13 -1.25
CA GLN A 135 16.16 -6.56 -1.02
C GLN A 135 14.74 -7.13 -0.95
N VAL A 136 13.80 -6.41 -0.33
CA VAL A 136 12.38 -6.83 -0.33
C VAL A 136 11.81 -6.91 -1.74
N PHE A 137 12.14 -5.97 -2.62
CA PHE A 137 11.71 -6.04 -4.01
C PHE A 137 12.35 -7.22 -4.74
N VAL A 138 13.63 -7.52 -4.50
CA VAL A 138 14.32 -8.69 -5.05
C VAL A 138 13.64 -9.99 -4.59
N ASP A 139 13.36 -10.13 -3.31
CA ASP A 139 12.71 -11.30 -2.72
C ASP A 139 11.28 -11.51 -3.28
N ASN A 140 10.66 -10.44 -3.79
CA ASN A 140 9.36 -10.47 -4.47
C ASN A 140 9.46 -10.48 -6.01
N GLY A 141 10.64 -10.79 -6.57
CA GLY A 141 10.83 -11.08 -7.98
C GLY A 141 11.12 -9.87 -8.88
N TRP A 142 11.39 -8.69 -8.30
CA TRP A 142 11.88 -7.54 -9.07
C TRP A 142 13.35 -7.27 -8.74
N PRO A 143 14.29 -7.37 -9.72
CA PRO A 143 15.73 -7.32 -9.48
C PRO A 143 16.21 -5.87 -9.22
N ALA A 144 15.75 -5.29 -8.12
CA ALA A 144 16.06 -3.91 -7.74
C ALA A 144 17.49 -3.78 -7.23
N GLU A 145 18.19 -2.74 -7.68
CA GLU A 145 19.51 -2.34 -7.21
C GLU A 145 19.47 -0.88 -6.75
N VAL A 146 20.30 -0.53 -5.78
CA VAL A 146 20.42 0.87 -5.32
C VAL A 146 21.30 1.66 -6.29
N ASP A 147 20.77 2.79 -6.76
CA ASP A 147 21.47 3.76 -7.61
C ASP A 147 21.35 5.16 -6.99
N GLY A 148 22.41 5.62 -6.32
CA GLY A 148 22.40 6.86 -5.55
C GLY A 148 21.35 6.84 -4.43
N ASP A 149 20.38 7.73 -4.52
CA ASP A 149 19.25 7.88 -3.59
C ASP A 149 17.93 7.30 -4.14
N ALA A 150 18.02 6.33 -5.04
CA ALA A 150 16.92 5.71 -5.76
C ALA A 150 17.19 4.23 -6.07
N LEU A 151 16.28 3.58 -6.77
CA LEU A 151 16.47 2.21 -7.26
C LEU A 151 16.57 2.20 -8.80
N THR A 152 17.30 1.22 -9.31
CA THR A 152 17.35 0.82 -10.71
C THR A 152 17.06 -0.68 -10.83
N ALA A 153 16.75 -1.16 -12.05
CA ALA A 153 16.59 -2.55 -12.37
C ALA A 153 16.66 -2.76 -13.88
N GLU A 154 16.86 -3.99 -14.34
CA GLU A 154 16.83 -4.37 -15.75
C GLU A 154 15.48 -4.05 -16.42
N TYR A 155 14.38 -4.17 -15.66
CA TYR A 155 13.01 -3.89 -16.14
C TYR A 155 12.13 -3.32 -15.04
N SER A 156 11.01 -2.72 -15.44
CA SER A 156 9.95 -2.27 -14.52
C SER A 156 8.59 -2.31 -15.21
N ALA A 157 7.54 -1.86 -14.50
CA ALA A 157 6.20 -1.74 -15.08
C ALA A 157 6.23 -0.82 -16.32
N PRO A 158 5.48 -1.14 -17.39
CA PRO A 158 5.50 -0.36 -18.65
C PRO A 158 5.22 1.14 -18.47
N SER A 159 4.51 1.52 -17.41
CA SER A 159 4.15 2.91 -17.10
C SER A 159 5.07 3.58 -16.06
N ALA A 160 6.12 2.90 -15.61
CA ALA A 160 7.03 3.42 -14.58
C ALA A 160 7.97 4.51 -15.10
N GLY A 161 8.18 4.57 -16.43
CA GLY A 161 9.19 5.39 -17.05
C GLY A 161 10.60 4.77 -16.91
N PRO A 162 11.63 5.46 -17.40
CA PRO A 162 13.01 4.99 -17.26
C PRO A 162 13.49 5.08 -15.81
N PRO A 163 14.53 4.30 -15.44
CA PRO A 163 15.20 4.48 -14.16
C PRO A 163 15.90 5.86 -14.06
N PRO A 164 16.30 6.29 -12.86
CA PRO A 164 16.07 5.63 -11.58
C PRO A 164 14.63 5.81 -11.07
N TRP A 165 14.19 4.94 -10.15
CA TRP A 165 12.88 5.05 -9.51
C TRP A 165 13.03 5.42 -8.03
N TYR A 166 12.32 6.48 -7.62
CA TYR A 166 12.26 6.89 -6.21
C TYR A 166 11.48 5.87 -5.39
N VAL A 167 11.95 5.65 -4.16
CA VAL A 167 11.24 4.87 -3.16
C VAL A 167 10.46 5.82 -2.26
N TYR A 168 9.21 5.48 -2.00
CA TYR A 168 8.33 6.21 -1.10
C TYR A 168 7.89 5.30 0.04
N ARG A 169 8.03 5.77 1.28
CA ARG A 169 7.45 5.17 2.48
C ARG A 169 6.12 5.83 2.79
N VAL A 170 5.10 5.03 3.04
CA VAL A 170 3.77 5.50 3.46
C VAL A 170 3.76 5.65 4.97
N GLU A 171 3.36 6.84 5.44
CA GLU A 171 3.12 7.18 6.84
C GLU A 171 1.61 7.27 7.06
N PRO A 172 0.97 6.23 7.63
CA PRO A 172 -0.47 6.20 7.80
C PRO A 172 -0.92 7.16 8.90
N SER A 173 -2.07 7.79 8.70
CA SER A 173 -2.79 8.55 9.73
C SER A 173 -4.15 7.95 10.04
N THR A 174 -4.75 7.28 9.06
CA THR A 174 -6.06 6.66 9.19
C THR A 174 -6.11 5.38 8.37
N LEU A 175 -6.72 4.33 8.92
CA LEU A 175 -7.08 3.13 8.17
C LEU A 175 -8.58 2.88 8.29
N PHE A 176 -9.15 2.37 7.18
CA PHE A 176 -10.50 1.81 7.17
C PHE A 176 -10.42 0.35 6.79
N ALA A 177 -11.11 -0.49 7.54
CA ALA A 177 -11.33 -1.88 7.21
C ALA A 177 -12.83 -2.13 7.10
N LEU A 178 -13.27 -2.64 5.95
CA LEU A 178 -14.64 -3.00 5.68
C LEU A 178 -14.68 -4.52 5.43
N GLY A 179 -15.40 -5.23 6.28
CA GLY A 179 -15.52 -6.69 6.21
C GLY A 179 -16.27 -7.13 4.97
N THR A 180 -15.67 -8.04 4.21
CA THR A 180 -16.25 -8.62 2.98
C THR A 180 -16.90 -9.98 3.20
N SER A 181 -16.77 -10.53 4.41
CA SER A 181 -17.38 -11.79 4.85
C SER A 181 -17.81 -11.69 6.32
N GLU A 182 -18.62 -12.63 6.78
CA GLU A 182 -19.05 -12.70 8.18
C GLU A 182 -17.87 -12.93 9.17
N PRO A 183 -17.94 -12.27 10.35
CA PRO A 183 -18.88 -11.22 10.71
C PRO A 183 -18.51 -9.93 9.99
N TYR A 184 -19.39 -9.43 9.13
CA TYR A 184 -19.21 -8.15 8.46
C TYR A 184 -18.84 -7.06 9.48
N GLY A 185 -18.74 -5.84 9.09
CA GLY A 185 -18.47 -4.70 9.96
C GLY A 185 -17.64 -3.66 9.21
N ALA A 186 -17.61 -2.48 9.74
CA ALA A 186 -16.82 -1.36 9.23
C ALA A 186 -16.14 -0.65 10.39
N THR A 187 -14.83 -0.51 10.32
CA THR A 187 -14.07 0.11 11.41
C THR A 187 -13.04 1.09 10.86
N LYS A 188 -13.01 2.27 11.46
CA LYS A 188 -11.97 3.28 11.27
C LYS A 188 -10.93 3.13 12.39
N PHE A 189 -9.67 3.18 12.02
CA PHE A 189 -8.55 3.21 12.95
C PHE A 189 -7.78 4.53 12.76
N ASP A 190 -7.70 5.33 13.79
CA ASP A 190 -6.84 6.50 13.82
C ASP A 190 -5.44 6.08 14.30
N VAL A 191 -4.40 6.55 13.62
CA VAL A 191 -2.99 6.22 13.83
C VAL A 191 -2.27 7.48 14.29
N THR A 192 -1.66 7.44 15.48
CA THR A 192 -0.95 8.58 16.09
C THR A 192 0.37 8.16 16.72
#